data_e5a8730d60513c13b64225040204615c
#
_entry.id   e5a8730d60513c13b64225040204615c
#
_cell.length_a   1.000
_cell.length_b   1.000
_cell.length_c   1.000
_cell.angle_alpha   90.00
_cell.angle_beta   90.00
_cell.angle_gamma   90.00
#
_symmetry.space_group_name_H-M   'P 1'
#
loop_
_entity.id
_entity.type
_entity.pdbx_description
1 polymer ?
#
loop_
_entity_poly.entity_id
_entity_poly.type
_entity_poly.pdbx_seq_one_letter_code
_entity_poly.pdbx_strand_id
1 'polypeptide(L)'
;MLPRTVESVHHSLADWLVAVEEDPTFTTPPILGCGALVALNDTLAEVRSLAIHESQQGKGLGGHIVLQLVQMARLRGFAQVCALTLRENFFVRHGFELVDRWSISPKVWQECIYCRKFHRCDEVAVLMDLIAQPPSAPVVGAGAWGSLLKWE
;
A
#
# COMPACT_ATOMS: atom_id res chain seq x y z
N MET A 1 10.28 -1.67 7.83
CA MET A 1 8.87 -1.36 8.20
C MET A 1 8.77 -1.26 9.72
N LEU A 2 8.21 -0.18 10.22
CA LEU A 2 8.02 0.00 11.67
C LEU A 2 6.87 -0.91 12.15
N PRO A 3 7.03 -1.56 13.32
CA PRO A 3 5.96 -2.39 13.89
C PRO A 3 4.74 -1.53 14.24
N ARG A 4 3.56 -2.09 14.05
CA ARG A 4 2.28 -1.48 14.40
C ARG A 4 1.67 -2.23 15.58
N THR A 5 1.12 -1.49 16.53
CA THR A 5 0.37 -2.09 17.63
C THR A 5 -1.02 -2.51 17.18
N VAL A 6 -1.60 -3.53 17.81
CA VAL A 6 -2.98 -3.95 17.54
C VAL A 6 -3.96 -2.79 17.69
N GLU A 7 -3.76 -1.98 18.73
CA GLU A 7 -4.57 -0.78 18.97
C GLU A 7 -4.48 0.24 17.82
N SER A 8 -3.26 0.49 17.29
CA SER A 8 -3.06 1.38 16.14
C SER A 8 -3.79 0.87 14.89
N VAL A 9 -3.76 -0.42 14.64
CA VAL A 9 -4.50 -1.04 13.52
C VAL A 9 -6.00 -0.92 13.74
N HIS A 10 -6.47 -1.22 14.95
CA HIS A 10 -7.90 -1.16 15.30
C HIS A 10 -8.48 0.25 15.10
N HIS A 11 -7.75 1.30 15.45
CA HIS A 11 -8.19 2.68 15.26
C HIS A 11 -8.22 3.14 13.78
N SER A 12 -7.60 2.40 12.87
CA SER A 12 -7.49 2.75 11.45
C SER A 12 -7.98 1.65 10.51
N LEU A 13 -8.91 0.81 10.95
CA LEU A 13 -9.39 -0.34 10.15
C LEU A 13 -9.89 0.04 8.75
N ALA A 14 -10.52 1.21 8.61
CA ALA A 14 -10.99 1.71 7.33
C ALA A 14 -9.87 1.96 6.29
N ASP A 15 -8.62 2.07 6.76
CA ASP A 15 -7.46 2.34 5.91
C ASP A 15 -6.75 1.06 5.45
N TRP A 16 -7.19 -0.09 5.92
CA TRP A 16 -6.54 -1.37 5.65
C TRP A 16 -7.26 -2.19 4.60
N LEU A 17 -6.46 -2.85 3.77
CA LEU A 17 -6.89 -3.95 2.91
C LEU A 17 -6.22 -5.23 3.38
N VAL A 18 -6.98 -6.31 3.36
CA VAL A 18 -6.49 -7.65 3.61
C VAL A 18 -6.89 -8.59 2.47
N ALA A 19 -5.99 -9.50 2.12
CA ALA A 19 -6.29 -10.62 1.26
C ALA A 19 -6.45 -11.85 2.15
N VAL A 20 -7.54 -12.57 1.99
CA VAL A 20 -7.86 -13.77 2.78
C VAL A 20 -8.06 -14.97 1.87
N GLU A 21 -7.87 -16.16 2.41
CA GLU A 21 -8.20 -17.40 1.70
C GLU A 21 -9.72 -17.65 1.76
N GLU A 22 -10.34 -17.77 0.60
CA GLU A 22 -11.77 -18.00 0.48
C GLU A 22 -12.07 -19.52 0.48
N ASP A 23 -12.06 -20.12 1.67
CA ASP A 23 -12.43 -21.51 1.89
C ASP A 23 -13.55 -21.58 2.93
N PRO A 24 -14.72 -22.14 2.57
CA PRO A 24 -15.87 -22.22 3.47
C PRO A 24 -15.63 -23.09 4.72
N THR A 25 -14.55 -23.86 4.76
CA THR A 25 -14.19 -24.68 5.91
C THR A 25 -13.57 -23.88 7.07
N PHE A 26 -13.06 -22.66 6.78
CA PHE A 26 -12.48 -21.80 7.79
C PHE A 26 -13.56 -20.95 8.49
N THR A 27 -13.65 -21.06 9.79
CA THR A 27 -14.44 -20.12 10.62
C THR A 27 -13.84 -18.73 10.61
N THR A 28 -12.51 -18.63 10.58
CA THR A 28 -11.75 -17.39 10.41
C THR A 28 -10.72 -17.62 9.31
N PRO A 29 -10.92 -17.04 8.11
CA PRO A 29 -10.00 -17.29 7.01
C PRO A 29 -8.61 -16.72 7.29
N PRO A 30 -7.53 -17.44 6.92
CA PRO A 30 -6.17 -16.96 7.07
C PRO A 30 -5.91 -15.71 6.22
N ILE A 31 -5.20 -14.75 6.80
CA ILE A 31 -4.76 -13.55 6.08
C ILE A 31 -3.52 -13.90 5.26
N LEU A 32 -3.60 -13.71 3.94
CA LEU A 32 -2.53 -13.99 2.98
C LEU A 32 -1.69 -12.77 2.67
N GLY A 33 -2.21 -11.59 2.90
CA GLY A 33 -1.52 -10.34 2.70
C GLY A 33 -2.31 -9.15 3.23
N CYS A 34 -1.65 -8.04 3.43
CA CYS A 34 -2.28 -6.80 3.85
C CYS A 34 -1.52 -5.57 3.35
N GLY A 35 -2.16 -4.43 3.41
CA GLY A 35 -1.58 -3.11 3.19
C GLY A 35 -2.51 -2.03 3.70
N ALA A 36 -1.99 -0.84 3.92
CA ALA A 36 -2.76 0.29 4.39
C ALA A 36 -2.53 1.54 3.54
N LEU A 37 -3.55 2.36 3.41
CA LEU A 37 -3.49 3.69 2.81
C LEU A 37 -3.67 4.73 3.91
N VAL A 38 -2.70 5.57 4.12
CA VAL A 38 -2.71 6.57 5.19
C VAL A 38 -2.60 7.97 4.61
N ALA A 39 -3.53 8.85 4.95
CA ALA A 39 -3.45 10.26 4.56
C ALA A 39 -2.26 10.93 5.28
N LEU A 40 -1.42 11.61 4.52
CA LEU A 40 -0.36 12.45 5.04
C LEU A 40 -0.81 13.92 5.09
N ASN A 41 -1.63 14.32 4.14
CA ASN A 41 -2.35 15.59 4.09
C ASN A 41 -3.58 15.44 3.16
N ASP A 42 -4.22 16.53 2.78
CA ASP A 42 -5.43 16.51 1.94
C ASP A 42 -5.19 16.02 0.51
N THR A 43 -3.95 16.02 0.02
CA THR A 43 -3.62 15.69 -1.37
C THR A 43 -2.72 14.47 -1.53
N LEU A 44 -1.98 14.09 -0.49
CA LEU A 44 -0.98 13.02 -0.51
C LEU A 44 -1.34 11.91 0.47
N ALA A 45 -1.45 10.69 -0.03
CA ALA A 45 -1.58 9.48 0.78
C ALA A 45 -0.33 8.60 0.66
N GLU A 46 -0.14 7.72 1.62
CA GLU A 46 0.98 6.77 1.66
C GLU A 46 0.47 5.34 1.69
N VAL A 47 1.01 4.50 0.80
CA VAL A 47 0.92 3.04 0.92
C VAL A 47 1.94 2.59 1.96
N ARG A 48 1.47 1.98 3.05
CA ARG A 48 2.34 1.46 4.10
C ARG A 48 1.91 0.08 4.58
N SER A 49 2.77 -0.55 5.35
CA SER A 49 2.50 -1.86 5.99
C SER A 49 2.13 -2.97 4.98
N LEU A 50 2.63 -2.87 3.75
CA LEU A 50 2.46 -3.90 2.74
C LEU A 50 3.22 -5.15 3.17
N ALA A 51 2.50 -6.24 3.39
CA ALA A 51 3.07 -7.52 3.78
C ALA A 51 2.31 -8.67 3.09
N ILE A 52 3.06 -9.65 2.60
CA ILE A 52 2.53 -10.83 1.93
C ILE A 52 3.06 -12.06 2.66
N HIS A 53 2.14 -12.98 3.00
CA HIS A 53 2.49 -14.26 3.59
C HIS A 53 3.51 -14.99 2.69
N GLU A 54 4.48 -15.63 3.31
CA GLU A 54 5.62 -16.24 2.62
C GLU A 54 5.20 -17.21 1.51
N SER A 55 4.16 -18.02 1.76
CA SER A 55 3.61 -18.97 0.79
C SER A 55 2.97 -18.31 -0.45
N GLN A 56 2.68 -17.02 -0.41
CA GLN A 56 2.00 -16.26 -1.47
C GLN A 56 2.92 -15.25 -2.16
N GLN A 57 4.17 -15.13 -1.73
CA GLN A 57 5.14 -14.27 -2.39
C GLN A 57 5.48 -14.76 -3.80
N GLY A 58 5.79 -13.82 -4.68
CA GLY A 58 6.11 -14.13 -6.08
C GLY A 58 4.92 -14.50 -6.97
N LYS A 59 3.69 -14.41 -6.46
CA LYS A 59 2.45 -14.78 -7.19
C LYS A 59 1.60 -13.57 -7.60
N GLY A 60 2.11 -12.35 -7.44
CA GLY A 60 1.43 -11.11 -7.84
C GLY A 60 0.48 -10.51 -6.80
N LEU A 61 0.27 -11.14 -5.64
CA LEU A 61 -0.66 -10.65 -4.61
C LEU A 61 -0.29 -9.25 -4.09
N GLY A 62 1.00 -8.98 -3.86
CA GLY A 62 1.47 -7.67 -3.41
C GLY A 62 1.14 -6.56 -4.39
N GLY A 63 1.34 -6.79 -5.70
CA GLY A 63 0.97 -5.86 -6.76
C GLY A 63 -0.54 -5.60 -6.79
N HIS A 64 -1.32 -6.64 -6.61
CA HIS A 64 -2.78 -6.53 -6.57
C HIS A 64 -3.25 -5.65 -5.40
N ILE A 65 -2.70 -5.87 -4.19
CA ILE A 65 -3.02 -5.04 -3.02
C ILE A 65 -2.62 -3.57 -3.27
N VAL A 66 -1.43 -3.31 -3.82
CA VAL A 66 -0.99 -1.95 -4.13
C VAL A 66 -1.94 -1.25 -5.10
N LEU A 67 -2.34 -1.93 -6.18
CA LEU A 67 -3.28 -1.36 -7.16
C LEU A 67 -4.65 -1.05 -6.53
N GLN A 68 -5.12 -1.88 -5.62
CA GLN A 68 -6.36 -1.62 -4.89
C GLN A 68 -6.22 -0.44 -3.91
N LEU A 69 -5.08 -0.29 -3.24
CA LEU A 69 -4.80 0.89 -2.41
C LEU A 69 -4.73 2.18 -3.24
N VAL A 70 -4.13 2.12 -4.43
CA VAL A 70 -4.14 3.24 -5.38
C VAL A 70 -5.57 3.59 -5.81
N GLN A 71 -6.40 2.61 -6.10
CA GLN A 71 -7.80 2.84 -6.42
C GLN A 71 -8.57 3.45 -5.24
N MET A 72 -8.32 2.98 -4.03
CA MET A 72 -8.86 3.58 -2.80
C MET A 72 -8.46 5.05 -2.67
N ALA A 73 -7.20 5.38 -2.97
CA ALA A 73 -6.71 6.76 -2.95
C ALA A 73 -7.46 7.64 -3.96
N ARG A 74 -7.69 7.14 -5.18
CA ARG A 74 -8.49 7.85 -6.20
C ARG A 74 -9.91 8.12 -5.72
N LEU A 75 -10.58 7.11 -5.18
CA LEU A 75 -11.95 7.22 -4.67
C LEU A 75 -12.06 8.21 -3.49
N ARG A 76 -11.02 8.32 -2.69
CA ARG A 76 -10.93 9.28 -1.57
C ARG A 76 -10.50 10.68 -2.00
N GLY A 77 -10.21 10.90 -3.29
CA GLY A 77 -9.87 12.20 -3.85
C GLY A 77 -8.44 12.66 -3.64
N PHE A 78 -7.50 11.77 -3.32
CA PHE A 78 -6.08 12.12 -3.24
C PHE A 78 -5.52 12.41 -4.64
N ALA A 79 -4.66 13.42 -4.71
CA ALA A 79 -3.96 13.79 -5.95
C ALA A 79 -2.76 12.88 -6.20
N GLN A 80 -2.12 12.39 -5.15
CA GLN A 80 -0.87 11.62 -5.22
C GLN A 80 -0.84 10.52 -4.17
N VAL A 81 -0.12 9.45 -4.49
CA VAL A 81 0.20 8.35 -3.58
C VAL A 81 1.70 8.13 -3.56
N CYS A 82 2.26 8.01 -2.37
CA CYS A 82 3.67 7.71 -2.18
C CYS A 82 3.90 6.43 -1.37
N ALA A 83 5.14 5.98 -1.36
CA ALA A 83 5.64 4.97 -0.43
C ALA A 83 7.13 5.21 -0.14
N LEU A 84 7.59 4.74 1.02
CA LEU A 84 9.00 4.52 1.31
C LEU A 84 9.28 3.02 1.26
N THR A 85 10.30 2.60 0.51
CA THR A 85 10.51 1.19 0.21
C THR A 85 11.98 0.84 0.03
N LEU A 86 12.32 -0.41 0.34
CA LEU A 86 13.57 -1.07 -0.07
C LEU A 86 13.42 -1.79 -1.41
N ARG A 87 12.21 -1.83 -1.99
CA ARG A 87 11.88 -2.58 -3.21
C ARG A 87 11.38 -1.65 -4.30
N GLU A 88 12.22 -0.74 -4.73
CA GLU A 88 11.91 0.26 -5.75
C GLU A 88 11.35 -0.34 -7.03
N ASN A 89 11.98 -1.39 -7.56
CA ASN A 89 11.57 -2.06 -8.80
C ASN A 89 10.15 -2.63 -8.75
N PHE A 90 9.72 -3.06 -7.56
CA PHE A 90 8.35 -3.53 -7.37
C PHE A 90 7.36 -2.38 -7.58
N PHE A 91 7.56 -1.22 -6.97
CA PHE A 91 6.68 -0.07 -7.10
C PHE A 91 6.76 0.55 -8.49
N VAL A 92 7.95 0.64 -9.10
CA VAL A 92 8.11 1.16 -10.46
C VAL A 92 7.31 0.33 -11.47
N ARG A 93 7.32 -0.99 -11.37
CA ARG A 93 6.50 -1.87 -12.22
C ARG A 93 4.99 -1.65 -12.05
N HIS A 94 4.57 -1.07 -10.93
CA HIS A 94 3.16 -0.77 -10.64
C HIS A 94 2.79 0.71 -10.87
N GLY A 95 3.64 1.43 -11.62
CA GLY A 95 3.35 2.79 -12.10
C GLY A 95 3.83 3.93 -11.18
N PHE A 96 4.63 3.62 -10.16
CA PHE A 96 5.28 4.65 -9.34
C PHE A 96 6.59 5.09 -9.98
N GLU A 97 6.99 6.30 -9.69
CA GLU A 97 8.27 6.89 -10.10
C GLU A 97 9.16 7.09 -8.88
N LEU A 98 10.48 6.89 -9.06
CA LEU A 98 11.46 7.26 -8.05
C LEU A 98 11.51 8.77 -7.92
N VAL A 99 11.45 9.25 -6.68
CA VAL A 99 11.52 10.70 -6.39
C VAL A 99 12.48 10.95 -5.23
N ASP A 100 12.92 12.20 -5.12
CA ASP A 100 13.63 12.64 -3.92
C ASP A 100 12.70 12.58 -2.70
N ARG A 101 13.26 12.23 -1.54
CA ARG A 101 12.53 12.14 -0.27
C ARG A 101 11.76 13.42 0.06
N TRP A 102 12.29 14.58 -0.31
CA TRP A 102 11.64 15.86 -0.06
C TRP A 102 10.39 16.10 -0.93
N SER A 103 10.22 15.33 -2.01
CA SER A 103 8.98 15.32 -2.78
C SER A 103 7.79 14.76 -1.98
N ILE A 104 8.07 14.01 -0.92
CA ILE A 104 7.09 13.51 0.06
C ILE A 104 7.31 14.14 1.44
N SER A 105 7.61 15.43 1.47
CA SER A 105 7.97 16.16 2.69
C SER A 105 6.99 16.02 3.86
N PRO A 106 5.66 15.93 3.66
CA PRO A 106 4.75 15.65 4.79
C PRO A 106 5.13 14.39 5.56
N LYS A 107 5.52 13.31 4.88
CA LYS A 107 6.00 12.08 5.51
C LYS A 107 7.29 12.31 6.29
N VAL A 108 8.23 13.04 5.70
CA VAL A 108 9.53 13.32 6.33
C VAL A 108 9.33 14.04 7.65
N TRP A 109 8.53 15.11 7.66
CA TRP A 109 8.30 15.92 8.86
C TRP A 109 7.42 15.24 9.92
N GLN A 110 6.50 14.40 9.53
CA GLN A 110 5.59 13.73 10.45
C GLN A 110 6.19 12.51 11.15
N GLU A 111 7.02 11.75 10.44
CA GLU A 111 7.51 10.47 10.96
C GLU A 111 9.01 10.25 10.80
N CYS A 112 9.60 10.59 9.65
CA CYS A 112 10.99 10.23 9.36
C CYS A 112 11.97 10.93 10.31
N ILE A 113 11.73 12.18 10.69
CA ILE A 113 12.58 12.93 11.62
C ILE A 113 12.69 12.28 13.02
N TYR A 114 11.69 11.49 13.39
CA TYR A 114 11.68 10.75 14.66
C TYR A 114 12.22 9.33 14.54
N CYS A 115 12.55 8.90 13.33
CA CYS A 115 13.08 7.57 13.06
C CYS A 115 14.57 7.50 13.46
N ARG A 116 14.93 6.48 14.23
CA ARG A 116 16.33 6.24 14.63
C ARG A 116 17.28 6.06 13.43
N LYS A 117 16.76 5.65 12.28
CA LYS A 117 17.50 5.47 11.04
C LYS A 117 17.48 6.68 10.11
N PHE A 118 16.96 7.83 10.55
CA PHE A 118 16.76 8.99 9.67
C PHE A 118 18.00 9.36 8.85
N HIS A 119 19.18 9.40 9.48
CA HIS A 119 20.44 9.74 8.82
C HIS A 119 21.09 8.57 8.06
N ARG A 120 20.59 7.35 8.21
CA ARG A 120 21.07 6.13 7.57
C ARG A 120 19.94 5.33 6.92
N CYS A 121 18.89 6.03 6.53
CA CYS A 121 17.74 5.39 5.89
C CYS A 121 18.13 4.90 4.49
N ASP A 122 17.94 3.63 4.26
CA ASP A 122 18.19 2.93 3.02
C ASP A 122 16.91 2.80 2.15
N GLU A 123 15.76 3.21 2.69
CA GLU A 123 14.52 3.27 1.92
C GLU A 123 14.53 4.42 0.93
N VAL A 124 14.01 4.18 -0.27
CA VAL A 124 13.80 5.18 -1.32
C VAL A 124 12.35 5.62 -1.37
N ALA A 125 12.13 6.86 -1.79
CA ALA A 125 10.79 7.39 -1.99
C ALA A 125 10.30 7.11 -3.41
N VAL A 126 9.06 6.66 -3.51
CA VAL A 126 8.35 6.49 -4.78
C VAL A 126 7.02 7.25 -4.72
N LEU A 127 6.59 7.78 -5.85
CA LEU A 127 5.41 8.62 -5.97
C LEU A 127 4.63 8.25 -7.23
N MET A 128 3.30 8.26 -7.13
CA MET A 128 2.41 8.18 -8.28
C MET A 128 1.48 9.39 -8.28
N ASP A 129 1.41 10.07 -9.41
CA ASP A 129 0.45 11.15 -9.66
C ASP A 129 -0.87 10.54 -10.16
N LEU A 130 -1.95 10.79 -9.44
CA LEU A 130 -3.27 10.24 -9.74
C LEU A 130 -4.08 11.11 -10.70
N ILE A 131 -3.74 12.38 -10.83
CA ILE A 131 -4.47 13.34 -11.66
C ILE A 131 -4.09 13.16 -13.13
N ALA A 132 -2.83 12.82 -13.41
CA ALA A 132 -2.28 12.71 -14.76
C ALA A 132 -2.70 11.42 -15.49
N GLN A 133 -3.29 10.44 -14.81
CA GLN A 133 -3.72 9.18 -15.42
C GLN A 133 -5.25 9.08 -15.43
N PRO A 134 -5.88 8.90 -16.59
CA PRO A 134 -7.28 8.52 -16.63
C PRO A 134 -7.47 7.21 -15.84
N PRO A 135 -8.63 7.01 -15.20
CA PRO A 135 -8.88 5.78 -14.46
C PRO A 135 -8.64 4.60 -15.42
N SER A 136 -7.58 3.84 -15.16
CA SER A 136 -7.38 2.58 -15.86
C SER A 136 -8.61 1.71 -15.56
N ALA A 137 -9.22 1.21 -16.62
CA ALA A 137 -10.29 0.22 -16.47
C ALA A 137 -9.84 -0.85 -15.47
N PRO A 138 -10.73 -1.36 -14.61
CA PRO A 138 -10.37 -2.42 -13.70
C PRO A 138 -9.70 -3.52 -14.51
N VAL A 139 -8.46 -3.83 -14.17
CA VAL A 139 -7.77 -4.96 -14.74
C VAL A 139 -8.52 -6.19 -14.23
N VAL A 140 -9.55 -6.58 -14.97
CA VAL A 140 -10.17 -7.89 -14.83
C VAL A 140 -9.17 -8.88 -15.41
N GLY A 141 -8.03 -9.00 -14.73
CA GLY A 141 -7.14 -10.11 -14.95
C GLY A 141 -7.80 -11.32 -14.33
N ALA A 142 -8.18 -12.26 -15.18
CA ALA A 142 -8.52 -13.62 -14.78
C ALA A 142 -7.27 -14.30 -14.18
N GLY A 143 -6.78 -13.77 -13.09
CA GLY A 143 -5.74 -14.37 -12.26
C GLY A 143 -6.38 -15.00 -11.03
N ALA A 144 -5.73 -15.99 -10.45
CA ALA A 144 -6.16 -16.78 -9.31
C ALA A 144 -6.60 -15.97 -8.06
N TRP A 145 -6.51 -14.65 -8.10
CA TRP A 145 -6.74 -13.72 -7.00
C TRP A 145 -7.99 -12.83 -7.15
N GLY A 146 -8.69 -12.90 -8.26
CA GLY A 146 -9.87 -12.05 -8.54
C GLY A 146 -11.05 -12.25 -7.59
N SER A 147 -11.06 -13.35 -6.83
CA SER A 147 -12.10 -13.69 -5.86
C SER A 147 -11.73 -13.39 -4.41
N LEU A 148 -10.48 -12.98 -4.13
CA LEU A 148 -9.96 -12.88 -2.76
C LEU A 148 -10.12 -11.50 -2.11
N LEU A 149 -10.55 -10.49 -2.86
CA LEU A 149 -10.72 -9.14 -2.33
C LEU A 149 -12.20 -8.82 -2.23
N LYS A 150 -12.76 -8.98 -1.05
CA LYS A 150 -14.09 -8.46 -0.72
C LYS A 150 -13.93 -7.13 0.01
N TRP A 151 -14.68 -6.15 -0.46
CA TRP A 151 -14.95 -4.91 0.23
C TRP A 151 -16.14 -5.11 1.15
N GLU A 152 -15.97 -4.94 2.40
CA GLU A 152 -17.03 -4.67 3.35
C GLU A 152 -16.66 -3.47 4.20
#